data_dbcc2d4d60c7b1f6727f0672d3208149
#
_entry.id   dbcc2d4d60c7b1f6727f0672d3208149
#
_cell.length_a   1.000
_cell.length_b   1.000
_cell.length_c   1.000
_cell.angle_alpha   90.00
_cell.angle_beta   90.00
_cell.angle_gamma   90.00
#
_symmetry.space_group_name_H-M   'P 1'
#
loop_
_entity.id
_entity.type
_entity.pdbx_description
1 polymer ?
#
loop_
_entity_poly.entity_id
_entity_poly.type
_entity_poly.pdbx_seq_one_letter_code
_entity_poly.pdbx_strand_id
1 'polypeptide(L)'
;MAYICHSPFSKLRKRYGKRFIYINICWIPIISGEILLRAKGFATEAYKYNLVIGYGVFYTFVISTTESPIAFTYILPVTSLLVLYKNKKFMVTCGIVNSLIIAGSSVYRYMNGFNTASDLKNYQLELACIILCYVCYVMSIKHLNESDGAMTDSIKADLKRVVTTVEKVKQASNSIMDGVTVVRELASENSHGAN
;
A
#
# COMPACT_ATOMS: atom_id res chain seq x y z
N MET A 1 -11.58 56.25 -29.41
CA MET A 1 -10.74 55.70 -28.34
C MET A 1 -11.61 54.85 -27.45
N ALA A 2 -11.66 53.53 -27.68
CA ALA A 2 -12.44 52.61 -26.87
C ALA A 2 -11.47 51.87 -25.95
N TYR A 3 -11.42 52.24 -24.67
CA TYR A 3 -10.75 51.50 -23.63
C TYR A 3 -11.57 50.23 -23.35
N ILE A 4 -11.08 49.09 -23.87
CA ILE A 4 -11.60 47.78 -23.48
C ILE A 4 -11.15 47.54 -22.05
N CYS A 5 -12.05 47.80 -21.11
CA CYS A 5 -11.91 47.45 -19.71
C CYS A 5 -11.88 45.91 -19.61
N HIS A 6 -10.69 45.37 -19.60
CA HIS A 6 -10.49 43.91 -19.35
C HIS A 6 -10.77 43.66 -17.86
N SER A 7 -12.07 43.42 -17.59
CA SER A 7 -12.60 43.16 -16.26
C SER A 7 -11.78 42.03 -15.57
N PRO A 8 -11.31 42.22 -14.33
CA PRO A 8 -10.62 41.20 -13.55
C PRO A 8 -11.45 39.94 -13.39
N PHE A 9 -12.78 40.03 -13.54
CA PHE A 9 -13.72 38.92 -13.54
C PHE A 9 -13.50 37.90 -14.70
N SER A 10 -13.04 38.33 -15.86
CA SER A 10 -12.80 37.41 -16.99
C SER A 10 -11.55 36.54 -16.75
N LYS A 11 -10.52 37.08 -16.09
CA LYS A 11 -9.33 36.32 -15.67
C LYS A 11 -9.65 35.32 -14.55
N LEU A 12 -10.48 35.71 -13.59
CA LEU A 12 -10.97 34.89 -12.53
C LEU A 12 -11.80 33.74 -13.10
N ARG A 13 -12.77 33.99 -13.97
CA ARG A 13 -13.62 32.97 -14.60
C ARG A 13 -12.80 31.94 -15.41
N LYS A 14 -11.75 32.36 -16.14
CA LYS A 14 -10.83 31.46 -16.84
C LYS A 14 -10.00 30.61 -15.87
N ARG A 15 -9.56 31.17 -14.75
CA ARG A 15 -8.78 30.47 -13.72
C ARG A 15 -9.64 29.45 -12.97
N TYR A 16 -10.88 29.79 -12.61
CA TYR A 16 -11.84 28.89 -11.97
C TYR A 16 -12.31 27.79 -12.90
N GLY A 17 -12.57 28.10 -14.17
CA GLY A 17 -12.99 27.09 -15.16
C GLY A 17 -11.92 26.00 -15.38
N LYS A 18 -10.65 26.38 -15.48
CA LYS A 18 -9.55 25.43 -15.59
C LYS A 18 -9.41 24.56 -14.34
N ARG A 19 -9.47 25.15 -13.13
CA ARG A 19 -9.44 24.39 -11.87
C ARG A 19 -10.58 23.38 -11.76
N PHE A 20 -11.79 23.78 -12.16
CA PHE A 20 -12.96 22.90 -12.14
C PHE A 20 -12.79 21.70 -13.08
N ILE A 21 -12.24 21.89 -14.28
CA ILE A 21 -11.95 20.82 -15.23
C ILE A 21 -10.92 19.83 -14.65
N TYR A 22 -9.85 20.34 -14.05
CA TYR A 22 -8.80 19.48 -13.45
C TYR A 22 -9.30 18.68 -12.26
N ILE A 23 -10.14 19.26 -11.40
CA ILE A 23 -10.77 18.54 -10.29
C ILE A 23 -11.66 17.43 -10.82
N ASN A 24 -12.42 17.66 -11.88
CA ASN A 24 -13.24 16.60 -12.48
C ASN A 24 -12.41 15.48 -13.12
N ILE A 25 -11.29 15.80 -13.77
CA ILE A 25 -10.37 14.78 -14.30
C ILE A 25 -9.82 13.87 -13.20
N CYS A 26 -9.62 14.39 -11.98
CA CYS A 26 -9.15 13.59 -10.84
C CYS A 26 -10.15 12.52 -10.36
N TRP A 27 -11.44 12.64 -10.72
CA TRP A 27 -12.43 11.60 -10.42
C TRP A 27 -12.30 10.36 -11.30
N ILE A 28 -11.69 10.49 -12.49
CA ILE A 28 -11.53 9.37 -13.43
C ILE A 28 -10.74 8.20 -12.81
N PRO A 29 -9.56 8.40 -12.19
CA PRO A 29 -8.84 7.29 -11.55
C PRO A 29 -9.55 6.73 -10.31
N ILE A 30 -10.34 7.54 -9.60
CA ILE A 30 -11.13 7.06 -8.46
C ILE A 30 -12.23 6.13 -8.95
N ILE A 31 -12.98 6.56 -9.98
CA ILE A 31 -14.05 5.75 -10.57
C ILE A 31 -13.48 4.48 -11.22
N SER A 32 -12.37 4.59 -11.97
CA SER A 32 -11.71 3.44 -12.57
C SER A 32 -11.19 2.45 -11.53
N GLY A 33 -10.69 2.95 -10.39
CA GLY A 33 -10.28 2.14 -9.25
C GLY A 33 -11.44 1.37 -8.64
N GLU A 34 -12.58 2.02 -8.43
CA GLU A 34 -13.79 1.39 -7.91
C GLU A 34 -14.32 0.29 -8.86
N ILE A 35 -14.32 0.54 -10.15
CA ILE A 35 -14.70 -0.46 -11.16
C ILE A 35 -13.74 -1.64 -11.14
N LEU A 36 -12.42 -1.40 -11.04
CA LEU A 36 -11.41 -2.44 -10.95
C LEU A 36 -11.58 -3.32 -9.70
N LEU A 37 -11.87 -2.70 -8.55
CA LEU A 37 -12.13 -3.41 -7.30
C LEU A 37 -13.35 -4.32 -7.41
N ARG A 38 -14.44 -3.83 -8.01
CA ARG A 38 -15.67 -4.62 -8.21
C ARG A 38 -15.47 -5.76 -9.20
N ALA A 39 -14.68 -5.54 -10.26
CA ALA A 39 -14.45 -6.54 -11.31
C ALA A 39 -13.44 -7.64 -10.93
N LYS A 40 -12.37 -7.30 -10.19
CA LYS A 40 -11.23 -8.20 -9.93
C LYS A 40 -11.00 -8.50 -8.45
N GLY A 41 -11.77 -7.90 -7.54
CA GLY A 41 -11.64 -8.05 -6.09
C GLY A 41 -10.55 -7.17 -5.47
N PHE A 42 -10.58 -7.07 -4.14
CA PHE A 42 -9.71 -6.19 -3.35
C PHE A 42 -8.22 -6.57 -3.37
N ALA A 43 -7.90 -7.83 -3.66
CA ALA A 43 -6.53 -8.35 -3.66
C ALA A 43 -5.76 -8.09 -4.98
N THR A 44 -6.34 -7.33 -5.92
CA THR A 44 -5.72 -7.15 -7.23
C THR A 44 -4.51 -6.20 -7.16
N GLU A 45 -3.35 -6.70 -7.57
CA GLU A 45 -2.13 -5.88 -7.67
C GLU A 45 -2.26 -4.66 -8.61
N ALA A 46 -3.14 -4.72 -9.60
CA ALA A 46 -3.39 -3.62 -10.52
C ALA A 46 -3.94 -2.37 -9.82
N TYR A 47 -4.61 -2.53 -8.67
CA TYR A 47 -5.16 -1.40 -7.92
C TYR A 47 -4.09 -0.43 -7.42
N LYS A 48 -2.93 -0.94 -6.97
CA LYS A 48 -1.81 -0.10 -6.51
C LYS A 48 -1.31 0.84 -7.61
N TYR A 49 -1.24 0.36 -8.86
CA TYR A 49 -0.82 1.18 -10.00
C TYR A 49 -1.87 2.25 -10.35
N ASN A 50 -3.14 1.87 -10.35
CA ASN A 50 -4.23 2.81 -10.59
C ASN A 50 -4.26 3.92 -9.54
N LEU A 51 -4.08 3.56 -8.27
CA LEU A 51 -4.02 4.51 -7.16
C LEU A 51 -2.84 5.48 -7.31
N VAL A 52 -1.65 4.96 -7.61
CA VAL A 52 -0.43 5.78 -7.76
C VAL A 52 -0.51 6.71 -8.97
N ILE A 53 -0.96 6.22 -10.11
CA ILE A 53 -1.06 7.03 -11.33
C ILE A 53 -2.13 8.11 -11.13
N GLY A 54 -3.31 7.73 -10.67
CA GLY A 54 -4.42 8.66 -10.50
C GLY A 54 -4.12 9.75 -9.48
N TYR A 55 -3.63 9.34 -8.33
CA TYR A 55 -3.27 10.30 -7.29
C TYR A 55 -2.01 11.09 -7.65
N GLY A 56 -1.06 10.50 -8.37
CA GLY A 56 0.15 11.16 -8.85
C GLY A 56 -0.15 12.32 -9.81
N VAL A 57 -1.12 12.14 -10.72
CA VAL A 57 -1.58 13.22 -11.61
C VAL A 57 -2.22 14.35 -10.80
N PHE A 58 -3.11 14.03 -9.87
CA PHE A 58 -3.73 15.01 -8.97
C PHE A 58 -2.67 15.76 -8.15
N TYR A 59 -1.77 15.03 -7.52
CA TYR A 59 -0.70 15.59 -6.70
C TYR A 59 0.22 16.53 -7.48
N THR A 60 0.66 16.11 -8.68
CA THR A 60 1.50 16.93 -9.55
C THR A 60 0.81 18.26 -9.91
N PHE A 61 -0.50 18.19 -10.18
CA PHE A 61 -1.28 19.39 -10.42
C PHE A 61 -1.35 20.29 -9.18
N VAL A 62 -1.66 19.74 -8.02
CA VAL A 62 -1.77 20.50 -6.76
C VAL A 62 -0.45 21.17 -6.42
N ILE A 63 0.67 20.44 -6.43
CA ILE A 63 1.97 20.99 -6.05
C ILE A 63 2.47 22.05 -7.03
N SER A 64 2.10 21.96 -8.31
CA SER A 64 2.48 22.93 -9.34
C SER A 64 1.63 24.21 -9.31
N THR A 65 0.39 24.16 -8.78
CA THR A 65 -0.56 25.28 -8.81
C THR A 65 -0.76 25.96 -7.45
N THR A 66 -0.38 25.31 -6.36
CA THR A 66 -0.55 25.81 -4.99
C THR A 66 0.69 26.58 -4.54
N GLU A 67 0.51 27.75 -3.99
CA GLU A 67 1.59 28.58 -3.41
C GLU A 67 1.99 28.10 -2.00
N SER A 68 1.20 27.22 -1.39
CA SER A 68 1.42 26.74 -0.03
C SER A 68 2.63 25.80 0.04
N PRO A 69 3.59 26.07 0.93
CA PRO A 69 4.75 25.17 1.12
C PRO A 69 4.37 23.82 1.74
N ILE A 70 3.15 23.65 2.25
CA ILE A 70 2.67 22.40 2.86
C ILE A 70 2.07 21.45 1.82
N ALA A 71 1.90 21.86 0.57
CA ALA A 71 1.24 21.06 -0.47
C ALA A 71 1.91 19.70 -0.72
N PHE A 72 3.22 19.58 -0.45
CA PHE A 72 3.93 18.31 -0.59
C PHE A 72 3.41 17.21 0.35
N THR A 73 2.78 17.56 1.46
CA THR A 73 2.27 16.58 2.43
C THR A 73 1.07 15.79 1.92
N TYR A 74 0.36 16.27 0.91
CA TYR A 74 -0.81 15.57 0.36
C TYR A 74 -0.48 14.19 -0.20
N ILE A 75 0.76 13.91 -0.57
CA ILE A 75 1.16 12.58 -1.05
C ILE A 75 1.26 11.54 0.09
N LEU A 76 1.51 11.96 1.32
CA LEU A 76 1.83 11.08 2.45
C LEU A 76 0.72 10.07 2.79
N PRO A 77 -0.58 10.43 2.80
CA PRO A 77 -1.64 9.46 3.09
C PRO A 77 -1.68 8.31 2.09
N VAL A 78 -1.50 8.59 0.80
CA VAL A 78 -1.51 7.56 -0.24
C VAL A 78 -0.26 6.70 -0.17
N THR A 79 0.90 7.30 0.01
CA THR A 79 2.16 6.55 0.13
C THR A 79 2.21 5.66 1.36
N SER A 80 1.61 6.08 2.48
CA SER A 80 1.49 5.24 3.67
C SER A 80 0.59 4.01 3.42
N LEU A 81 -0.49 4.15 2.64
CA LEU A 81 -1.31 3.01 2.22
C LEU A 81 -0.52 2.04 1.32
N LEU A 82 0.39 2.54 0.48
CA LEU A 82 1.22 1.69 -0.38
C LEU A 82 2.19 0.78 0.38
N VAL A 83 2.53 1.11 1.63
CA VAL A 83 3.33 0.25 2.52
C VAL A 83 2.67 -1.11 2.72
N LEU A 84 1.34 -1.17 2.76
CA LEU A 84 0.56 -2.40 2.94
C LEU A 84 0.76 -3.42 1.82
N TYR A 85 1.14 -2.98 0.63
CA TYR A 85 1.47 -3.89 -0.49
C TYR A 85 2.83 -4.59 -0.33
N LYS A 86 3.63 -4.21 0.68
CA LYS A 86 4.91 -4.84 1.05
C LYS A 86 5.91 -4.98 -0.11
N ASN A 87 5.75 -4.18 -1.17
CA ASN A 87 6.60 -4.21 -2.35
C ASN A 87 7.69 -3.13 -2.28
N LYS A 88 8.89 -3.54 -1.82
CA LYS A 88 10.04 -2.64 -1.66
C LYS A 88 10.44 -1.94 -2.96
N LYS A 89 10.52 -2.69 -4.08
CA LYS A 89 10.95 -2.11 -5.38
C LYS A 89 9.97 -1.04 -5.84
N PHE A 90 8.68 -1.33 -5.74
CA PHE A 90 7.61 -0.39 -6.10
C PHE A 90 7.68 0.89 -5.25
N MET A 91 7.87 0.76 -3.94
CA MET A 91 7.98 1.92 -3.04
C MET A 91 9.20 2.80 -3.37
N VAL A 92 10.36 2.21 -3.65
CA VAL A 92 11.57 2.96 -4.06
C VAL A 92 11.30 3.71 -5.37
N THR A 93 10.67 3.07 -6.35
CA THR A 93 10.31 3.73 -7.62
C THR A 93 9.37 4.91 -7.39
N CYS A 94 8.33 4.74 -6.56
CA CYS A 94 7.42 5.84 -6.19
C CYS A 94 8.18 6.99 -5.50
N GLY A 95 9.14 6.68 -4.63
CA GLY A 95 9.97 7.67 -3.95
C GLY A 95 10.81 8.49 -4.92
N ILE A 96 11.47 7.84 -5.87
CA ILE A 96 12.26 8.52 -6.90
C ILE A 96 11.37 9.43 -7.76
N VAL A 97 10.26 8.90 -8.27
CA VAL A 97 9.33 9.66 -9.12
C VAL A 97 8.78 10.87 -8.36
N ASN A 98 8.37 10.69 -7.11
CA ASN A 98 7.83 11.79 -6.30
C ASN A 98 8.89 12.85 -5.99
N SER A 99 10.12 12.45 -5.68
CA SER A 99 11.24 13.38 -5.48
C SER A 99 11.52 14.21 -6.74
N LEU A 100 11.45 13.59 -7.92
CA LEU A 100 11.57 14.29 -9.20
C LEU A 100 10.42 15.27 -9.47
N ILE A 101 9.19 14.91 -9.10
CA ILE A 101 8.02 15.79 -9.21
C ILE A 101 8.20 17.02 -8.32
N ILE A 102 8.64 16.84 -7.08
CA ILE A 102 8.88 17.96 -6.15
C ILE A 102 10.02 18.85 -6.67
N ALA A 103 11.15 18.27 -7.07
CA ALA A 103 12.27 19.04 -7.63
C ALA A 103 11.84 19.83 -8.86
N GLY A 104 11.11 19.19 -9.79
CA GLY A 104 10.57 19.86 -10.99
C GLY A 104 9.59 20.99 -10.65
N SER A 105 8.69 20.79 -9.70
CA SER A 105 7.75 21.83 -9.26
C SER A 105 8.47 22.99 -8.57
N SER A 106 9.51 22.71 -7.80
CA SER A 106 10.35 23.75 -7.17
C SER A 106 11.07 24.60 -8.21
N VAL A 107 11.66 23.98 -9.23
CA VAL A 107 12.27 24.70 -10.35
C VAL A 107 11.25 25.54 -11.10
N TYR A 108 10.06 24.98 -11.38
CA TYR A 108 8.99 25.72 -12.04
C TYR A 108 8.54 26.95 -11.22
N ARG A 109 8.38 26.83 -9.90
CA ARG A 109 8.03 27.95 -9.02
C ARG A 109 9.15 29.00 -8.98
N TYR A 110 10.40 28.56 -8.88
CA TYR A 110 11.56 29.46 -8.90
C TYR A 110 11.60 30.32 -10.16
N MET A 111 11.35 29.72 -11.33
CA MET A 111 11.27 30.46 -12.61
C MET A 111 10.09 31.43 -12.70
N ASN A 112 9.02 31.18 -11.95
CA ASN A 112 7.83 32.05 -11.89
C ASN A 112 7.89 33.13 -10.79
N GLY A 113 9.07 33.38 -10.21
CA GLY A 113 9.31 34.50 -9.30
C GLY A 113 9.23 34.16 -7.81
N PHE A 114 9.03 32.89 -7.43
CA PHE A 114 9.11 32.43 -6.05
C PHE A 114 10.56 32.04 -5.72
N ASN A 115 11.42 33.04 -5.60
CA ASN A 115 12.87 32.86 -5.48
C ASN A 115 13.48 33.58 -4.27
N THR A 116 12.68 33.91 -3.27
CA THR A 116 13.17 34.48 -2.02
C THR A 116 13.99 33.47 -1.22
N ALA A 117 14.81 33.95 -0.28
CA ALA A 117 15.56 33.06 0.61
C ALA A 117 14.66 32.12 1.45
N SER A 118 13.45 32.57 1.75
CA SER A 118 12.43 31.74 2.42
C SER A 118 11.91 30.63 1.50
N ASP A 119 11.64 30.93 0.23
CA ASP A 119 11.17 29.94 -0.75
C ASP A 119 12.21 28.86 -0.99
N LEU A 120 13.49 29.25 -1.12
CA LEU A 120 14.58 28.28 -1.29
C LEU A 120 14.72 27.32 -0.09
N LYS A 121 14.56 27.83 1.13
CA LYS A 121 14.55 26.99 2.34
C LYS A 121 13.36 26.04 2.36
N ASN A 122 12.18 26.50 1.94
CA ASN A 122 10.99 25.65 1.83
C ASN A 122 11.20 24.50 0.84
N TYR A 123 11.79 24.76 -0.34
CA TYR A 123 12.08 23.71 -1.34
C TYR A 123 13.05 22.66 -0.81
N GLN A 124 14.08 23.06 -0.09
CA GLN A 124 15.03 22.15 0.55
C GLN A 124 14.32 21.29 1.60
N LEU A 125 13.46 21.91 2.42
CA LEU A 125 12.70 21.22 3.46
C LEU A 125 11.69 20.22 2.86
N GLU A 126 10.95 20.62 1.83
CA GLU A 126 10.02 19.76 1.11
C GLU A 126 10.72 18.50 0.59
N LEU A 127 11.86 18.68 -0.08
CA LEU A 127 12.62 17.56 -0.64
C LEU A 127 13.20 16.67 0.46
N ALA A 128 13.79 17.25 1.50
CA ALA A 128 14.37 16.50 2.61
C ALA A 128 13.30 15.68 3.36
N CYS A 129 12.15 16.26 3.66
CA CYS A 129 11.04 15.56 4.31
C CYS A 129 10.54 14.38 3.49
N ILE A 130 10.36 14.54 2.18
CA ILE A 130 9.87 13.46 1.33
C ILE A 130 10.89 12.33 1.24
N ILE A 131 12.16 12.62 1.05
CA ILE A 131 13.21 11.60 1.03
C ILE A 131 13.21 10.82 2.35
N LEU A 132 13.16 11.52 3.48
CA LEU A 132 13.13 10.89 4.80
C LEU A 132 11.90 9.99 4.97
N CYS A 133 10.71 10.46 4.58
CA CYS A 133 9.48 9.65 4.61
C CYS A 133 9.61 8.36 3.79
N TYR A 134 10.14 8.44 2.56
CA TYR A 134 10.33 7.25 1.73
C TYR A 134 11.38 6.29 2.28
N VAL A 135 12.45 6.79 2.89
CA VAL A 135 13.40 5.94 3.62
C VAL A 135 12.68 5.18 4.74
N CYS A 136 11.87 5.88 5.56
CA CYS A 136 11.07 5.25 6.62
C CYS A 136 10.10 4.20 6.05
N TYR A 137 9.41 4.48 4.94
CA TYR A 137 8.49 3.53 4.31
C TYR A 137 9.21 2.28 3.79
N VAL A 138 10.37 2.43 3.15
CA VAL A 138 11.19 1.30 2.68
C VAL A 138 11.68 0.45 3.85
N MET A 139 12.11 1.08 4.96
CA MET A 139 12.50 0.40 6.19
C MET A 139 11.32 -0.35 6.81
N SER A 140 10.14 0.27 6.87
CA SER A 140 8.91 -0.36 7.37
C SER A 140 8.52 -1.58 6.54
N ILE A 141 8.59 -1.49 5.21
CA ILE A 141 8.31 -2.63 4.32
C ILE A 141 9.31 -3.76 4.56
N LYS A 142 10.60 -3.43 4.74
CA LYS A 142 11.62 -4.44 5.04
C LYS A 142 11.29 -5.16 6.34
N HIS A 143 10.99 -4.41 7.39
CA HIS A 143 10.63 -4.97 8.70
C HIS A 143 9.34 -5.83 8.64
N LEU A 144 8.31 -5.37 7.93
CA LEU A 144 7.07 -6.14 7.73
C LEU A 144 7.34 -7.46 7.01
N ASN A 145 8.17 -7.46 5.97
CA ASN A 145 8.50 -8.68 5.22
C ASN A 145 9.31 -9.68 6.05
N GLU A 146 10.24 -9.19 6.87
CA GLU A 146 11.02 -10.01 7.79
C GLU A 146 10.13 -10.62 8.90
N SER A 147 9.23 -9.83 9.47
CA SER A 147 8.27 -10.28 10.48
C SER A 147 7.30 -11.33 9.92
N ASP A 148 6.77 -11.11 8.72
CA ASP A 148 5.89 -12.08 8.05
C ASP A 148 6.63 -13.39 7.71
N GLY A 149 7.91 -13.30 7.32
CA GLY A 149 8.75 -14.48 7.10
C GLY A 149 8.89 -15.31 8.37
N ALA A 150 9.27 -14.66 9.48
CA ALA A 150 9.42 -15.32 10.77
C ALA A 150 8.11 -15.95 11.27
N MET A 151 6.98 -15.25 11.11
CA MET A 151 5.65 -15.77 11.45
C MET A 151 5.28 -16.98 10.60
N THR A 152 5.55 -16.92 9.30
CA THR A 152 5.27 -18.02 8.37
C THR A 152 6.10 -19.27 8.74
N ASP A 153 7.36 -19.11 9.10
CA ASP A 153 8.24 -20.21 9.48
C ASP A 153 7.81 -20.82 10.83
N SER A 154 7.35 -19.99 11.78
CA SER A 154 6.76 -20.47 13.03
C SER A 154 5.50 -21.31 12.77
N ILE A 155 4.57 -20.82 11.94
CA ILE A 155 3.35 -21.57 11.57
C ILE A 155 3.68 -22.89 10.88
N LYS A 156 4.66 -22.94 9.99
CA LYS A 156 5.11 -24.19 9.35
C LYS A 156 5.67 -25.19 10.36
N ALA A 157 6.46 -24.70 11.34
CA ALA A 157 7.01 -25.55 12.39
C ALA A 157 5.91 -26.14 13.28
N ASP A 158 4.92 -25.34 13.66
CA ASP A 158 3.78 -25.78 14.45
C ASP A 158 2.90 -26.78 13.68
N LEU A 159 2.64 -26.52 12.39
CA LEU A 159 1.91 -27.45 11.53
C LEU A 159 2.62 -28.82 11.44
N LYS A 160 3.96 -28.82 11.29
CA LYS A 160 4.75 -30.05 11.27
C LYS A 160 4.63 -30.81 12.59
N ARG A 161 4.64 -30.11 13.74
CA ARG A 161 4.43 -30.73 15.06
C ARG A 161 3.02 -31.37 15.17
N VAL A 162 1.99 -30.65 14.71
CA VAL A 162 0.61 -31.16 14.70
C VAL A 162 0.51 -32.44 13.86
N VAL A 163 1.04 -32.44 12.63
CA VAL A 163 1.04 -33.62 11.75
C VAL A 163 1.74 -34.82 12.41
N THR A 164 2.91 -34.60 13.00
CA THR A 164 3.65 -35.65 13.72
C THR A 164 2.85 -36.19 14.91
N THR A 165 2.16 -35.31 15.64
CA THR A 165 1.33 -35.72 16.79
C THR A 165 0.12 -36.54 16.33
N VAL A 166 -0.56 -36.14 15.26
CA VAL A 166 -1.67 -36.89 14.66
C VAL A 166 -1.23 -38.27 14.22
N GLU A 167 -0.05 -38.39 13.64
CA GLU A 167 0.51 -39.69 13.23
C GLU A 167 0.80 -40.63 14.41
N LYS A 168 1.37 -40.09 15.50
CA LYS A 168 1.55 -40.84 16.76
C LYS A 168 0.22 -41.28 17.38
N VAL A 169 -0.79 -40.40 17.40
CA VAL A 169 -2.13 -40.73 17.90
C VAL A 169 -2.76 -41.86 17.05
N LYS A 170 -2.61 -41.78 15.73
CA LYS A 170 -3.09 -42.83 14.82
C LYS A 170 -2.39 -44.19 15.10
N GLN A 171 -1.08 -44.18 15.30
CA GLN A 171 -0.34 -45.42 15.66
C GLN A 171 -0.79 -45.99 17.01
N ALA A 172 -0.94 -45.11 18.02
CA ALA A 172 -1.44 -45.53 19.33
C ALA A 172 -2.87 -46.09 19.25
N SER A 173 -3.74 -45.44 18.46
CA SER A 173 -5.11 -45.96 18.23
C SER A 173 -5.14 -47.32 17.58
N ASN A 174 -4.28 -47.55 16.56
CA ASN A 174 -4.17 -48.86 15.92
C ASN A 174 -3.67 -49.95 16.94
N SER A 175 -2.65 -49.62 17.74
CA SER A 175 -2.16 -50.54 18.76
C SER A 175 -3.20 -50.86 19.83
N ILE A 176 -4.04 -49.89 20.22
CA ILE A 176 -5.18 -50.15 21.12
C ILE A 176 -6.21 -51.06 20.46
N MET A 177 -6.51 -50.85 19.18
CA MET A 177 -7.46 -51.67 18.44
C MET A 177 -6.99 -53.11 18.35
N ASP A 178 -5.70 -53.32 18.08
CA ASP A 178 -5.08 -54.66 18.07
C ASP A 178 -5.15 -55.33 19.45
N GLY A 179 -4.84 -54.58 20.52
CA GLY A 179 -4.95 -55.03 21.90
C GLY A 179 -6.39 -55.43 22.29
N VAL A 180 -7.38 -54.63 21.90
CA VAL A 180 -8.80 -54.94 22.11
C VAL A 180 -9.21 -56.23 21.39
N THR A 181 -8.68 -56.49 20.19
CA THR A 181 -8.94 -57.72 19.42
C THR A 181 -8.42 -58.94 20.18
N VAL A 182 -7.18 -58.88 20.67
CA VAL A 182 -6.57 -59.96 21.48
C VAL A 182 -7.36 -60.22 22.76
N VAL A 183 -7.76 -59.17 23.49
CA VAL A 183 -8.57 -59.33 24.71
C VAL A 183 -9.93 -59.96 24.39
N ARG A 184 -10.55 -59.65 23.27
CA ARG A 184 -11.82 -60.21 22.83
C ARG A 184 -11.67 -61.72 22.50
N GLU A 185 -10.59 -62.14 21.84
CA GLU A 185 -10.29 -63.53 21.55
C GLU A 185 -10.08 -64.34 22.84
N LEU A 186 -9.26 -63.83 23.77
CA LEU A 186 -9.03 -64.45 25.07
C LEU A 186 -10.30 -64.58 25.91
N ALA A 187 -11.17 -63.58 25.90
CA ALA A 187 -12.45 -63.64 26.56
C ALA A 187 -13.38 -64.66 25.95
N SER A 188 -13.35 -64.84 24.64
CA SER A 188 -14.10 -65.87 23.93
C SER A 188 -13.61 -67.29 24.27
N GLU A 189 -12.28 -67.52 24.24
CA GLU A 189 -11.68 -68.80 24.63
C GLU A 189 -12.01 -69.18 26.09
N ASN A 190 -11.90 -68.18 27.01
CA ASN A 190 -12.22 -68.42 28.41
C ASN A 190 -13.71 -68.78 28.65
N SER A 191 -14.59 -68.20 27.84
CA SER A 191 -16.02 -68.55 27.87
C SER A 191 -16.31 -69.95 27.36
N HIS A 192 -15.54 -70.42 26.36
CA HIS A 192 -15.66 -71.77 25.85
C HIS A 192 -15.02 -72.85 26.74
N GLY A 193 -14.00 -72.52 27.50
CA GLY A 193 -13.34 -73.41 28.44
C GLY A 193 -14.09 -73.55 29.79
N ALA A 194 -15.08 -72.72 30.06
CA ALA A 194 -15.85 -72.73 31.30
C ALA A 194 -17.20 -73.50 31.18
N ASN A 195 -17.51 -74.00 29.99
CA ASN A 195 -18.65 -74.92 29.73
C ASN A 195 -18.18 -76.34 29.49
#